data_ef5311ff4ff4650449f36086b716f938
#
_entry.id   ef5311ff4ff4650449f36086b716f938
#
_cell.length_a   1.000
_cell.length_b   1.000
_cell.length_c   1.000
_cell.angle_alpha   90.00
_cell.angle_beta   90.00
_cell.angle_gamma   90.00
#
_symmetry.space_group_name_H-M   'P 1'
#
loop_
_entity.id
_entity.type
_entity.pdbx_description
1 polymer ?
#
loop_
_entity_poly.entity_id
_entity_poly.type
_entity_poly.pdbx_seq_one_letter_code
_entity_poly.pdbx_strand_id
1 'polypeptide(L)'
;METLNFLLQGFDVATRPTNLLVALFGAFVGTVVGLLPGLGPINGVALLLPLAFALGLPPETALILLAAVYLGCEYGGRISAILLNVPGDAAAVITTLDGYPLARQGKAGIALSLSAVSSFIGSIIATCGVVLFAPLLAKWAVAFGPAEYFVLMIFAIACLGGMVGDKPVKTLMAALMGLGLATVGVDSTTGVYRFTFGSVSLSDGIQFVIVVIGFFSVSEILLMLEKTHSGQQAVKASGRLLFNFKEFCLTFFTMVRSAVAGFVIGTLPGAGATIASAMTYMSEKRMAGDKGRFGDGDLRGLAAPEAANNASACGSLIPMLTLGVPGSGTTAVMIGALTLYNITPGPLLFEQQPDVVWGLIASLFIGNVILLVMNIPLVGLFSRMLAVPNWVLVPAITVISMVGVYSVHSTTFDLVLMVGLGVFGYLLRKLDFPLSALILGFVLGEMMEDNLRRALSISNGKLGILWGSPITLALWALTVAMLAMPGLRWYLKRRRGNVVEAQA
;
A
#
# COMPACT_ATOMS: atom_id res chain seq x y z
N MET A 1 20.03 16.16 17.30
CA MET A 1 21.24 16.10 16.45
C MET A 1 21.45 14.73 15.82
N GLU A 2 21.24 13.62 16.53
CA GLU A 2 21.41 12.26 15.98
C GLU A 2 20.52 11.99 14.75
N THR A 3 19.22 12.29 14.81
CA THR A 3 18.30 12.09 13.69
C THR A 3 18.74 12.82 12.42
N LEU A 4 19.28 14.04 12.56
CA LEU A 4 19.77 14.80 11.41
C LEU A 4 21.02 14.16 10.79
N ASN A 5 21.93 13.66 11.63
CA ASN A 5 23.13 12.98 11.16
C ASN A 5 22.77 11.69 10.39
N PHE A 6 21.85 10.90 10.93
CA PHE A 6 21.34 9.72 10.24
C PHE A 6 20.61 10.06 8.94
N LEU A 7 19.84 11.14 8.91
CA LEU A 7 19.21 11.59 7.67
C LEU A 7 20.24 12.00 6.63
N LEU A 8 21.31 12.71 7.01
CA LEU A 8 22.42 13.07 6.12
C LEU A 8 23.13 11.82 5.58
N GLN A 9 23.37 10.81 6.43
CA GLN A 9 23.89 9.51 6.01
C GLN A 9 22.92 8.83 5.01
N GLY A 10 21.61 8.88 5.26
CA GLY A 10 20.60 8.39 4.34
C GLY A 10 20.65 9.10 2.98
N PHE A 11 20.87 10.43 2.95
CA PHE A 11 21.06 11.16 1.70
C PHE A 11 22.33 10.75 0.97
N ASP A 12 23.44 10.47 1.67
CA ASP A 12 24.65 9.93 1.05
C ASP A 12 24.38 8.60 0.33
N VAL A 13 23.62 7.69 0.98
CA VAL A 13 23.21 6.44 0.37
C VAL A 13 22.28 6.70 -0.81
N ALA A 14 21.23 7.50 -0.66
CA ALA A 14 20.20 7.71 -1.67
C ALA A 14 20.70 8.50 -2.90
N THR A 15 21.72 9.34 -2.74
CA THR A 15 22.32 10.12 -3.86
C THR A 15 23.42 9.39 -4.61
N ARG A 16 23.80 8.18 -4.21
CA ARG A 16 24.72 7.36 -5.01
C ARG A 16 24.19 7.19 -6.43
N PRO A 17 25.05 7.29 -7.46
CA PRO A 17 24.59 7.24 -8.86
C PRO A 17 23.70 6.05 -9.18
N THR A 18 24.03 4.86 -8.67
CA THR A 18 23.22 3.65 -8.83
C THR A 18 21.82 3.82 -8.23
N ASN A 19 21.73 4.36 -7.00
CA ASN A 19 20.48 4.55 -6.29
C ASN A 19 19.62 5.62 -6.94
N LEU A 20 20.21 6.69 -7.49
CA LEU A 20 19.49 7.70 -8.27
C LEU A 20 18.92 7.12 -9.58
N LEU A 21 19.71 6.31 -10.30
CA LEU A 21 19.25 5.64 -11.51
C LEU A 21 18.12 4.66 -11.22
N VAL A 22 18.25 3.88 -10.14
CA VAL A 22 17.24 2.93 -9.70
C VAL A 22 15.97 3.65 -9.22
N ALA A 23 16.09 4.77 -8.51
CA ALA A 23 14.95 5.60 -8.12
C ALA A 23 14.24 6.20 -9.33
N LEU A 24 14.98 6.70 -10.32
CA LEU A 24 14.40 7.23 -11.58
C LEU A 24 13.68 6.11 -12.36
N PHE A 25 14.31 4.94 -12.50
CA PHE A 25 13.72 3.78 -13.15
C PHE A 25 12.46 3.31 -12.42
N GLY A 26 12.51 3.17 -11.09
CA GLY A 26 11.38 2.78 -10.26
C GLY A 26 10.23 3.78 -10.34
N ALA A 27 10.51 5.08 -10.29
CA ALA A 27 9.51 6.14 -10.44
C ALA A 27 8.83 6.09 -11.82
N PHE A 28 9.59 5.86 -12.89
CA PHE A 28 9.06 5.74 -14.25
C PHE A 28 8.19 4.50 -14.40
N VAL A 29 8.73 3.31 -14.06
CA VAL A 29 8.01 2.05 -14.16
C VAL A 29 6.77 2.06 -13.25
N GLY A 30 6.91 2.56 -12.02
CA GLY A 30 5.79 2.72 -11.09
C GLY A 30 4.69 3.61 -11.68
N THR A 31 5.04 4.76 -12.26
CA THR A 31 4.05 5.64 -12.92
C THR A 31 3.35 4.89 -14.08
N VAL A 32 4.09 4.12 -14.88
CA VAL A 32 3.51 3.31 -15.97
C VAL A 32 2.58 2.24 -15.44
N VAL A 33 2.98 1.49 -14.42
CA VAL A 33 2.15 0.44 -13.81
C VAL A 33 0.91 1.05 -13.16
N GLY A 34 1.06 2.14 -12.41
CA GLY A 34 -0.04 2.80 -11.72
C GLY A 34 -1.09 3.41 -12.66
N LEU A 35 -0.68 3.90 -13.83
CA LEU A 35 -1.61 4.45 -14.83
C LEU A 35 -2.45 3.37 -15.51
N LEU A 36 -2.01 2.10 -15.46
CA LEU A 36 -2.76 0.99 -16.04
C LEU A 36 -3.89 0.56 -15.08
N PRO A 37 -5.17 0.64 -15.53
CA PRO A 37 -6.30 0.35 -14.67
C PRO A 37 -6.23 -1.05 -14.06
N GLY A 38 -6.38 -1.12 -12.73
CA GLY A 38 -6.43 -2.36 -11.96
C GLY A 38 -5.09 -2.89 -11.48
N LEU A 39 -3.95 -2.42 -11.99
CA LEU A 39 -2.64 -2.90 -11.52
C LEU A 39 -2.28 -2.32 -10.13
N GLY A 40 -2.27 -1.02 -9.97
CA GLY A 40 -2.01 -0.38 -8.68
C GLY A 40 -0.63 -0.65 -8.04
N PRO A 41 -0.35 -0.05 -6.87
CA PRO A 41 0.98 -0.09 -6.27
C PRO A 41 1.40 -1.48 -5.74
N ILE A 42 0.45 -2.30 -5.27
CA ILE A 42 0.77 -3.65 -4.78
C ILE A 42 1.36 -4.49 -5.92
N ASN A 43 0.70 -4.46 -7.09
CA ASN A 43 1.17 -5.19 -8.27
C ASN A 43 2.52 -4.65 -8.77
N GLY A 44 2.70 -3.32 -8.77
CA GLY A 44 3.95 -2.69 -9.19
C GLY A 44 5.12 -3.13 -8.35
N VAL A 45 4.99 -3.08 -7.03
CA VAL A 45 6.03 -3.50 -6.09
C VAL A 45 6.25 -5.02 -6.17
N ALA A 46 5.17 -5.80 -6.28
CA ALA A 46 5.24 -7.26 -6.41
C ALA A 46 6.00 -7.72 -7.67
N LEU A 47 5.79 -7.04 -8.81
CA LEU A 47 6.47 -7.34 -10.06
C LEU A 47 7.96 -7.01 -10.02
N LEU A 48 8.34 -5.90 -9.38
CA LEU A 48 9.72 -5.42 -9.35
C LEU A 48 10.55 -6.07 -8.23
N LEU A 49 9.92 -6.62 -7.20
CA LEU A 49 10.62 -7.28 -6.10
C LEU A 49 11.51 -8.45 -6.56
N PRO A 50 11.00 -9.44 -7.30
CA PRO A 50 11.85 -10.54 -7.76
C PRO A 50 12.91 -10.08 -8.78
N LEU A 51 12.61 -9.05 -9.56
CA LEU A 51 13.59 -8.47 -10.48
C LEU A 51 14.75 -7.82 -9.71
N ALA A 52 14.45 -7.09 -8.63
CA ALA A 52 15.48 -6.50 -7.77
C ALA A 52 16.38 -7.58 -7.16
N PHE A 53 15.79 -8.69 -6.71
CA PHE A 53 16.51 -9.82 -6.16
C PHE A 53 17.35 -10.55 -7.21
N ALA A 54 16.79 -10.83 -8.41
CA ALA A 54 17.47 -11.50 -9.52
C ALA A 54 18.67 -10.69 -10.05
N LEU A 55 18.59 -9.35 -10.00
CA LEU A 55 19.70 -8.46 -10.36
C LEU A 55 20.79 -8.37 -9.28
N GLY A 56 20.62 -9.04 -8.13
CA GLY A 56 21.57 -9.00 -7.04
C GLY A 56 21.76 -7.60 -6.45
N LEU A 57 20.69 -6.77 -6.44
CA LEU A 57 20.77 -5.42 -5.86
C LEU A 57 21.00 -5.50 -4.37
N PRO A 58 21.84 -4.62 -3.78
CA PRO A 58 21.94 -4.50 -2.32
C PRO A 58 20.60 -4.15 -1.68
N PRO A 59 20.35 -4.51 -0.42
CA PRO A 59 19.05 -4.30 0.24
C PRO A 59 18.57 -2.85 0.21
N GLU A 60 19.45 -1.89 0.47
CA GLU A 60 19.13 -0.46 0.44
C GLU A 60 18.70 -0.01 -0.98
N THR A 61 19.41 -0.48 -2.02
CA THR A 61 19.09 -0.17 -3.42
C THR A 61 17.77 -0.80 -3.84
N ALA A 62 17.51 -2.04 -3.44
CA ALA A 62 16.26 -2.73 -3.71
C ALA A 62 15.05 -2.02 -3.05
N LEU A 63 15.18 -1.60 -1.79
CA LEU A 63 14.12 -0.87 -1.12
C LEU A 63 13.89 0.53 -1.71
N ILE A 64 14.94 1.22 -2.15
CA ILE A 64 14.82 2.49 -2.90
C ILE A 64 14.05 2.27 -4.20
N LEU A 65 14.34 1.19 -4.95
CA LEU A 65 13.59 0.81 -6.13
C LEU A 65 12.10 0.62 -5.81
N LEU A 66 11.80 -0.23 -4.82
CA LEU A 66 10.43 -0.57 -4.48
C LEU A 66 9.64 0.62 -3.94
N ALA A 67 10.27 1.50 -3.16
CA ALA A 67 9.65 2.74 -2.70
C ALA A 67 9.38 3.71 -3.87
N ALA A 68 10.31 3.84 -4.80
CA ALA A 68 10.12 4.65 -5.99
C ALA A 68 8.99 4.11 -6.89
N VAL A 69 8.88 2.78 -7.03
CA VAL A 69 7.75 2.11 -7.71
C VAL A 69 6.44 2.37 -6.98
N TYR A 70 6.44 2.23 -5.66
CA TYR A 70 5.25 2.49 -4.83
C TYR A 70 4.71 3.91 -5.07
N LEU A 71 5.55 4.91 -4.83
CA LEU A 71 5.17 6.31 -5.03
C LEU A 71 4.83 6.60 -6.51
N GLY A 72 5.56 5.98 -7.46
CA GLY A 72 5.28 6.09 -8.87
C GLY A 72 3.88 5.58 -9.24
N CYS A 73 3.45 4.45 -8.68
CA CYS A 73 2.11 3.91 -8.89
C CYS A 73 1.02 4.86 -8.37
N GLU A 74 1.21 5.45 -7.19
CA GLU A 74 0.28 6.45 -6.63
C GLU A 74 0.16 7.68 -7.55
N TYR A 75 1.28 8.11 -8.15
CA TYR A 75 1.28 9.19 -9.15
C TYR A 75 0.64 8.76 -10.48
N GLY A 76 0.79 7.51 -10.89
CA GLY A 76 0.25 6.99 -12.14
C GLY A 76 -1.28 6.85 -12.12
N GLY A 77 -1.83 6.32 -11.03
CA GLY A 77 -3.26 5.97 -10.88
C GLY A 77 -4.22 7.14 -11.11
N ARG A 78 -3.80 8.36 -10.75
CA ARG A 78 -4.59 9.57 -11.00
C ARG A 78 -4.69 9.95 -12.49
N ILE A 79 -3.71 9.59 -13.33
CA ILE A 79 -3.71 9.96 -14.75
C ILE A 79 -4.89 9.27 -15.45
N SER A 80 -5.07 7.97 -15.24
CA SER A 80 -6.22 7.22 -15.76
C SER A 80 -7.54 7.65 -15.11
N ALA A 81 -7.54 7.95 -13.82
CA ALA A 81 -8.71 8.47 -13.11
C ALA A 81 -9.21 9.79 -13.71
N ILE A 82 -8.30 10.73 -14.00
CA ILE A 82 -8.62 12.04 -14.58
C ILE A 82 -9.00 11.95 -16.06
N LEU A 83 -8.28 11.16 -16.87
CA LEU A 83 -8.45 11.14 -18.33
C LEU A 83 -9.47 10.13 -18.83
N LEU A 84 -9.67 9.01 -18.13
CA LEU A 84 -10.54 7.91 -18.55
C LEU A 84 -11.76 7.68 -17.64
N ASN A 85 -11.82 8.33 -16.47
CA ASN A 85 -12.78 7.99 -15.41
C ASN A 85 -12.62 6.54 -14.93
N VAL A 86 -11.43 5.98 -15.07
CA VAL A 86 -11.09 4.62 -14.64
C VAL A 86 -9.92 4.71 -13.69
N PRO A 87 -10.13 4.46 -12.39
CA PRO A 87 -9.06 4.59 -11.41
C PRO A 87 -7.98 3.53 -11.64
N GLY A 88 -6.70 3.91 -11.47
CA GLY A 88 -5.58 2.99 -11.52
C GLY A 88 -5.58 2.04 -10.33
N ASP A 89 -6.01 2.55 -9.17
CA ASP A 89 -6.15 1.81 -7.92
C ASP A 89 -7.39 2.24 -7.12
N ALA A 90 -7.60 1.62 -5.96
CA ALA A 90 -8.75 1.91 -5.10
C ALA A 90 -8.74 3.33 -4.50
N ALA A 91 -7.57 3.93 -4.27
CA ALA A 91 -7.46 5.28 -3.71
C ALA A 91 -7.80 6.34 -4.77
N ALA A 92 -7.43 6.10 -6.02
CA ALA A 92 -7.71 6.97 -7.15
C ALA A 92 -9.21 7.01 -7.55
N VAL A 93 -10.06 6.15 -6.99
CA VAL A 93 -11.52 6.22 -7.19
C VAL A 93 -12.07 7.58 -6.82
N ILE A 94 -11.62 8.15 -5.70
CA ILE A 94 -12.10 9.46 -5.24
C ILE A 94 -11.65 10.59 -6.16
N THR A 95 -10.48 10.45 -6.77
CA THR A 95 -9.94 11.40 -7.75
C THR A 95 -10.83 11.51 -8.99
N THR A 96 -11.56 10.45 -9.37
CA THR A 96 -12.48 10.49 -10.53
C THR A 96 -13.63 11.48 -10.32
N LEU A 97 -14.07 11.71 -9.08
CA LEU A 97 -15.25 12.51 -8.76
C LEU A 97 -15.14 13.97 -9.24
N ASP A 98 -13.96 14.55 -9.11
CA ASP A 98 -13.71 15.93 -9.56
C ASP A 98 -12.68 16.02 -10.69
N GLY A 99 -11.75 15.08 -10.77
CA GLY A 99 -10.69 15.05 -11.78
C GLY A 99 -11.23 14.84 -13.19
N TYR A 100 -12.10 13.87 -13.39
CA TYR A 100 -12.71 13.59 -14.69
C TYR A 100 -13.68 14.70 -15.16
N PRO A 101 -14.57 15.26 -14.31
CA PRO A 101 -15.34 16.43 -14.69
C PRO A 101 -14.48 17.63 -15.10
N LEU A 102 -13.35 17.89 -14.43
CA LEU A 102 -12.40 18.93 -14.85
C LEU A 102 -11.83 18.64 -16.24
N ALA A 103 -11.44 17.40 -16.51
CA ALA A 103 -10.93 17.00 -17.83
C ALA A 103 -11.97 17.19 -18.92
N ARG A 104 -13.23 16.84 -18.68
CA ARG A 104 -14.35 17.04 -19.61
C ARG A 104 -14.66 18.52 -19.86
N GLN A 105 -14.37 19.40 -18.90
CA GLN A 105 -14.48 20.85 -19.05
C GLN A 105 -13.32 21.47 -19.84
N GLY A 106 -12.42 20.64 -20.42
CA GLY A 106 -11.24 21.13 -21.16
C GLY A 106 -10.09 21.59 -20.24
N LYS A 107 -10.12 21.24 -18.95
CA LYS A 107 -9.12 21.59 -17.94
C LYS A 107 -8.23 20.42 -17.55
N ALA A 108 -8.06 19.43 -18.42
CA ALA A 108 -7.30 18.21 -18.14
C ALA A 108 -5.86 18.51 -17.72
N GLY A 109 -5.18 19.46 -18.38
CA GLY A 109 -3.82 19.85 -18.02
C GLY A 109 -3.74 20.45 -16.61
N ILE A 110 -4.69 21.32 -16.25
CA ILE A 110 -4.79 21.90 -14.90
C ILE A 110 -5.02 20.79 -13.86
N ALA A 111 -5.93 19.86 -14.13
CA ALA A 111 -6.23 18.76 -13.22
C ALA A 111 -4.99 17.88 -13.00
N LEU A 112 -4.27 17.50 -14.06
CA LEU A 112 -3.08 16.66 -13.98
C LEU A 112 -1.90 17.37 -13.27
N SER A 113 -1.67 18.66 -13.54
CA SER A 113 -0.61 19.40 -12.85
C SER A 113 -0.95 19.68 -11.38
N LEU A 114 -2.20 20.04 -11.08
CA LEU A 114 -2.63 20.28 -9.71
C LEU A 114 -2.56 19.00 -8.89
N SER A 115 -3.03 17.86 -9.44
CA SER A 115 -2.92 16.57 -8.76
C SER A 115 -1.45 16.19 -8.50
N ALA A 116 -0.52 16.47 -9.47
CA ALA A 116 0.91 16.22 -9.27
C ALA A 116 1.49 17.02 -8.11
N VAL A 117 1.17 18.29 -8.03
CA VAL A 117 1.65 19.16 -6.95
C VAL A 117 0.99 18.79 -5.62
N SER A 118 -0.29 18.40 -5.62
CA SER A 118 -0.98 17.93 -4.40
C SER A 118 -0.32 16.67 -3.85
N SER A 119 -0.02 15.71 -4.71
CA SER A 119 0.70 14.47 -4.35
C SER A 119 2.09 14.78 -3.82
N PHE A 120 2.83 15.69 -4.47
CA PHE A 120 4.15 16.12 -4.02
C PHE A 120 4.11 16.75 -2.61
N ILE A 121 3.22 17.72 -2.39
CA ILE A 121 3.06 18.37 -1.09
C ILE A 121 2.66 17.34 -0.03
N GLY A 122 1.73 16.44 -0.36
CA GLY A 122 1.30 15.37 0.51
C GLY A 122 2.46 14.47 0.94
N SER A 123 3.23 13.99 -0.02
CA SER A 123 4.39 13.13 0.23
C SER A 123 5.48 13.82 1.03
N ILE A 124 5.82 15.09 0.71
CA ILE A 124 6.87 15.82 1.44
C ILE A 124 6.48 16.04 2.89
N ILE A 125 5.25 16.47 3.16
CA ILE A 125 4.76 16.64 4.55
C ILE A 125 4.81 15.31 5.30
N ALA A 126 4.36 14.23 4.66
CA ALA A 126 4.37 12.91 5.28
C ALA A 126 5.80 12.38 5.48
N THR A 127 6.71 12.57 4.53
CA THR A 127 8.11 12.16 4.68
C THR A 127 8.80 12.92 5.82
N CYS A 128 8.53 14.22 5.98
CA CYS A 128 8.96 14.96 7.18
C CYS A 128 8.35 14.33 8.45
N GLY A 129 7.08 13.92 8.40
CA GLY A 129 6.46 13.16 9.48
C GLY A 129 7.16 11.85 9.77
N VAL A 130 7.56 11.08 8.75
CA VAL A 130 8.34 9.83 8.92
C VAL A 130 9.67 10.11 9.61
N VAL A 131 10.42 11.12 9.17
CA VAL A 131 11.71 11.52 9.80
C VAL A 131 11.56 11.84 11.28
N LEU A 132 10.47 12.50 11.67
CA LEU A 132 10.23 12.92 13.04
C LEU A 132 9.70 11.79 13.93
N PHE A 133 8.74 11.04 13.42
CA PHE A 133 7.99 10.09 14.24
C PHE A 133 8.51 8.66 14.18
N ALA A 134 9.12 8.21 13.07
CA ALA A 134 9.59 6.83 12.99
C ALA A 134 10.67 6.49 14.03
N PRO A 135 11.72 7.30 14.25
CA PRO A 135 12.72 7.00 15.29
C PRO A 135 12.14 7.04 16.71
N LEU A 136 11.16 7.94 16.95
CA LEU A 136 10.47 8.04 18.23
C LEU A 136 9.65 6.79 18.51
N LEU A 137 8.87 6.34 17.52
CA LEU A 137 8.08 5.11 17.63
C LEU A 137 8.94 3.86 17.73
N ALA A 138 10.08 3.80 17.03
CA ALA A 138 11.03 2.70 17.16
C ALA A 138 11.55 2.58 18.61
N LYS A 139 11.91 3.70 19.24
CA LYS A 139 12.32 3.70 20.67
C LYS A 139 11.23 3.17 21.61
N TRP A 140 9.97 3.53 21.36
CA TRP A 140 8.85 2.99 22.15
C TRP A 140 8.55 1.53 21.85
N ALA A 141 8.73 1.12 20.58
CA ALA A 141 8.51 -0.26 20.15
C ALA A 141 9.49 -1.26 20.79
N VAL A 142 10.66 -0.83 21.25
CA VAL A 142 11.59 -1.68 22.03
C VAL A 142 10.95 -2.17 23.34
N ALA A 143 9.97 -1.44 23.88
CA ALA A 143 9.23 -1.87 25.08
C ALA A 143 8.20 -2.99 24.79
N PHE A 144 7.96 -3.32 23.53
CA PHE A 144 7.05 -4.40 23.14
C PHE A 144 7.74 -5.76 23.29
N GLY A 145 7.18 -6.61 24.15
CA GLY A 145 7.57 -8.01 24.23
C GLY A 145 6.73 -8.89 23.27
N PRO A 146 6.96 -10.21 23.28
CA PRO A 146 6.24 -11.14 22.39
C PRO A 146 4.71 -11.11 22.55
N ALA A 147 4.19 -10.88 23.75
CA ALA A 147 2.76 -10.79 24.00
C ALA A 147 2.16 -9.52 23.33
N GLU A 148 2.85 -8.38 23.46
CA GLU A 148 2.46 -7.12 22.83
C GLU A 148 2.47 -7.22 21.31
N TYR A 149 3.51 -7.82 20.71
CA TYR A 149 3.58 -8.05 19.27
C TYR A 149 2.45 -8.96 18.77
N PHE A 150 2.15 -10.04 19.47
CA PHE A 150 1.03 -10.93 19.11
C PHE A 150 -0.30 -10.17 19.09
N VAL A 151 -0.59 -9.41 20.16
CA VAL A 151 -1.85 -8.62 20.25
C VAL A 151 -1.88 -7.49 19.22
N LEU A 152 -0.73 -6.86 18.92
CA LEU A 152 -0.60 -5.85 17.87
C LEU A 152 -0.97 -6.41 16.49
N MET A 153 -0.55 -7.64 16.18
CA MET A 153 -0.87 -8.29 14.90
C MET A 153 -2.35 -8.64 14.80
N ILE A 154 -2.98 -9.07 15.90
CA ILE A 154 -4.44 -9.23 15.96
C ILE A 154 -5.13 -7.90 15.73
N PHE A 155 -4.65 -6.81 16.35
CA PHE A 155 -5.17 -5.47 16.12
C PHE A 155 -5.04 -5.05 14.65
N ALA A 156 -3.90 -5.33 14.00
CA ALA A 156 -3.70 -5.02 12.58
C ALA A 156 -4.72 -5.75 11.68
N ILE A 157 -4.99 -7.03 11.94
CA ILE A 157 -6.01 -7.81 11.22
C ILE A 157 -7.41 -7.25 11.48
N ALA A 158 -7.71 -6.87 12.73
CA ALA A 158 -8.99 -6.28 13.09
C ALA A 158 -9.21 -4.92 12.43
N CYS A 159 -8.17 -4.10 12.29
CA CYS A 159 -8.24 -2.83 11.57
C CYS A 159 -8.68 -3.02 10.11
N LEU A 160 -8.16 -4.03 9.42
CA LEU A 160 -8.62 -4.37 8.06
C LEU A 160 -10.11 -4.66 8.03
N GLY A 161 -10.60 -5.51 8.95
CA GLY A 161 -12.02 -5.88 9.02
C GLY A 161 -12.94 -4.73 9.38
N GLY A 162 -12.48 -3.81 10.24
CA GLY A 162 -13.27 -2.69 10.75
C GLY A 162 -13.29 -1.46 9.84
N MET A 163 -12.23 -1.21 9.08
CA MET A 163 -12.04 0.01 8.28
C MET A 163 -12.19 -0.20 6.78
N VAL A 164 -11.86 -1.38 6.25
CA VAL A 164 -11.80 -1.66 4.81
C VAL A 164 -13.09 -2.30 4.31
N GLY A 165 -13.94 -1.47 3.71
CA GLY A 165 -15.03 -1.90 2.83
C GLY A 165 -16.33 -2.34 3.49
N ASP A 166 -17.32 -2.61 2.62
CA ASP A 166 -18.70 -3.00 3.01
C ASP A 166 -18.82 -4.48 3.42
N LYS A 167 -17.71 -5.26 3.37
CA LYS A 167 -17.72 -6.73 3.55
C LYS A 167 -16.71 -7.21 4.61
N PRO A 168 -16.84 -6.83 5.89
CA PRO A 168 -15.84 -7.13 6.93
C PRO A 168 -15.61 -8.62 7.15
N VAL A 169 -16.65 -9.46 6.97
CA VAL A 169 -16.55 -10.91 7.10
C VAL A 169 -15.63 -11.49 6.03
N LYS A 170 -15.77 -11.06 4.77
CA LYS A 170 -14.88 -11.54 3.69
C LYS A 170 -13.43 -11.09 3.88
N THR A 171 -13.22 -9.89 4.45
CA THR A 171 -11.89 -9.39 4.78
C THR A 171 -11.23 -10.26 5.86
N LEU A 172 -11.96 -10.58 6.92
CA LEU A 172 -11.47 -11.48 7.97
C LEU A 172 -11.20 -12.89 7.44
N MET A 173 -12.12 -13.44 6.64
CA MET A 173 -11.92 -14.76 5.99
C MET A 173 -10.68 -14.76 5.10
N ALA A 174 -10.46 -13.71 4.30
CA ALA A 174 -9.26 -13.59 3.47
C ALA A 174 -7.98 -13.58 4.33
N ALA A 175 -7.96 -12.82 5.43
CA ALA A 175 -6.83 -12.81 6.35
C ALA A 175 -6.58 -14.19 6.98
N LEU A 176 -7.64 -14.90 7.38
CA LEU A 176 -7.54 -16.28 7.93
C LEU A 176 -7.04 -17.28 6.87
N MET A 177 -7.44 -17.13 5.59
CA MET A 177 -6.88 -17.94 4.50
C MET A 177 -5.37 -17.68 4.36
N GLY A 178 -4.95 -16.42 4.43
CA GLY A 178 -3.53 -16.05 4.41
C GLY A 178 -2.76 -16.65 5.56
N LEU A 179 -3.28 -16.56 6.78
CA LEU A 179 -2.73 -17.23 7.97
C LEU A 179 -2.60 -18.76 7.76
N GLY A 180 -3.62 -19.39 7.18
CA GLY A 180 -3.60 -20.81 6.86
C GLY A 180 -2.50 -21.17 5.86
N LEU A 181 -2.30 -20.36 4.80
CA LEU A 181 -1.21 -20.57 3.84
C LEU A 181 0.18 -20.42 4.48
N ALA A 182 0.33 -19.52 5.46
CA ALA A 182 1.59 -19.32 6.18
C ALA A 182 1.96 -20.53 7.08
N THR A 183 1.02 -21.42 7.38
CA THR A 183 1.31 -22.63 8.18
C THR A 183 1.85 -23.80 7.38
N VAL A 184 1.92 -23.71 6.05
CA VAL A 184 2.50 -24.74 5.19
C VAL A 184 4.00 -24.80 5.37
N GLY A 185 4.57 -26.01 5.56
CA GLY A 185 6.02 -26.22 5.70
C GLY A 185 6.39 -26.98 6.95
N VAL A 186 7.64 -26.90 7.35
CA VAL A 186 8.16 -27.49 8.59
C VAL A 186 7.95 -26.50 9.73
N ASP A 187 7.36 -26.95 10.82
CA ASP A 187 7.28 -26.20 12.05
C ASP A 187 8.68 -25.97 12.63
N SER A 188 9.10 -24.72 12.74
CA SER A 188 10.44 -24.33 13.18
C SER A 188 10.78 -24.76 14.61
N THR A 189 9.76 -25.00 15.45
CA THR A 189 9.94 -25.36 16.86
C THR A 189 9.93 -26.88 17.07
N THR A 190 9.04 -27.61 16.37
CA THR A 190 8.83 -29.05 16.58
C THR A 190 9.42 -29.92 15.49
N GLY A 191 9.79 -29.36 14.34
CA GLY A 191 10.26 -30.08 13.17
C GLY A 191 9.18 -30.90 12.45
N VAL A 192 7.91 -30.74 12.83
CA VAL A 192 6.78 -31.47 12.23
C VAL A 192 6.39 -30.85 10.89
N TYR A 193 6.22 -31.69 9.86
CA TYR A 193 5.70 -31.25 8.56
C TYR A 193 4.21 -30.93 8.63
N ARG A 194 3.83 -29.72 8.19
CA ARG A 194 2.44 -29.24 8.17
C ARG A 194 2.01 -28.97 6.73
N PHE A 195 0.94 -29.59 6.29
CA PHE A 195 0.31 -29.39 4.98
C PHE A 195 1.27 -29.51 3.77
N THR A 196 2.35 -30.28 3.91
CA THR A 196 3.31 -30.51 2.83
C THR A 196 2.87 -31.59 1.85
N PHE A 197 1.86 -32.40 2.21
CA PHE A 197 1.33 -33.50 1.40
C PHE A 197 2.41 -34.48 0.90
N GLY A 198 3.53 -34.59 1.63
CA GLY A 198 4.68 -35.41 1.24
C GLY A 198 5.59 -34.80 0.15
N SER A 199 5.34 -33.55 -0.25
CA SER A 199 6.19 -32.86 -1.20
C SER A 199 7.40 -32.23 -0.52
N VAL A 200 8.60 -32.56 -0.98
CA VAL A 200 9.85 -31.96 -0.49
C VAL A 200 9.89 -30.46 -0.83
N SER A 201 9.33 -30.05 -1.97
CA SER A 201 9.30 -28.65 -2.38
C SER A 201 8.44 -27.74 -1.47
N LEU A 202 7.55 -28.34 -0.63
CA LEU A 202 6.77 -27.60 0.35
C LEU A 202 7.37 -27.65 1.77
N SER A 203 8.52 -28.32 1.96
CA SER A 203 9.16 -28.40 3.27
C SER A 203 9.58 -27.05 3.80
N ASP A 204 10.11 -26.18 2.95
CA ASP A 204 10.52 -24.82 3.31
C ASP A 204 9.37 -23.81 3.29
N GLY A 205 8.12 -24.30 3.23
CA GLY A 205 6.93 -23.49 3.15
C GLY A 205 6.66 -22.89 1.77
N ILE A 206 5.68 -22.00 1.67
CA ILE A 206 5.38 -21.28 0.44
C ILE A 206 6.10 -19.93 0.49
N GLN A 207 7.00 -19.71 -0.44
CA GLN A 207 7.76 -18.47 -0.50
C GLN A 207 6.85 -17.26 -0.75
N PHE A 208 7.11 -16.18 -0.02
CA PHE A 208 6.34 -14.95 -0.07
C PHE A 208 6.17 -14.39 -1.50
N VAL A 209 7.25 -14.42 -2.29
CA VAL A 209 7.24 -13.93 -3.68
C VAL A 209 6.24 -14.69 -4.56
N ILE A 210 6.17 -16.03 -4.40
CA ILE A 210 5.26 -16.88 -5.15
C ILE A 210 3.80 -16.54 -4.82
N VAL A 211 3.52 -16.33 -3.53
CA VAL A 211 2.19 -15.96 -3.03
C VAL A 211 1.76 -14.61 -3.62
N VAL A 212 2.62 -13.60 -3.52
CA VAL A 212 2.32 -12.24 -3.98
C VAL A 212 2.13 -12.19 -5.49
N ILE A 213 3.06 -12.76 -6.26
CA ILE A 213 2.96 -12.76 -7.73
C ILE A 213 1.76 -13.59 -8.19
N GLY A 214 1.51 -14.74 -7.58
CA GLY A 214 0.34 -15.54 -7.88
C GLY A 214 -0.94 -14.75 -7.67
N PHE A 215 -1.16 -14.27 -6.46
CA PHE A 215 -2.41 -13.58 -6.10
C PHE A 215 -2.61 -12.25 -6.81
N PHE A 216 -1.57 -11.47 -7.06
CA PHE A 216 -1.72 -10.15 -7.69
C PHE A 216 -1.45 -10.17 -9.18
N SER A 217 -0.26 -10.62 -9.63
CA SER A 217 0.11 -10.51 -11.04
C SER A 217 -0.65 -11.52 -11.91
N VAL A 218 -0.64 -12.81 -11.54
CA VAL A 218 -1.30 -13.85 -12.36
C VAL A 218 -2.82 -13.68 -12.32
N SER A 219 -3.41 -13.36 -11.15
CA SER A 219 -4.85 -13.11 -11.08
C SER A 219 -5.28 -11.90 -11.92
N GLU A 220 -4.45 -10.85 -11.99
CA GLU A 220 -4.71 -9.67 -12.83
C GLU A 220 -4.60 -10.01 -14.31
N ILE A 221 -3.61 -10.80 -14.72
CA ILE A 221 -3.50 -11.32 -16.09
C ILE A 221 -4.81 -12.02 -16.51
N LEU A 222 -5.33 -12.89 -15.66
CA LEU A 222 -6.60 -13.60 -15.93
C LEU A 222 -7.78 -12.63 -16.06
N LEU A 223 -7.86 -11.60 -15.20
CA LEU A 223 -8.87 -10.56 -15.33
C LEU A 223 -8.71 -9.71 -16.59
N MET A 224 -7.48 -9.40 -17.00
CA MET A 224 -7.21 -8.65 -18.22
C MET A 224 -7.58 -9.45 -19.47
N LEU A 225 -7.38 -10.77 -19.46
CA LEU A 225 -7.78 -11.67 -20.55
C LEU A 225 -9.31 -11.79 -20.67
N GLU A 226 -10.03 -11.73 -19.56
CA GLU A 226 -11.49 -11.78 -19.55
C GLU A 226 -12.13 -10.48 -20.04
N LYS A 227 -11.57 -9.32 -19.66
CA LYS A 227 -12.09 -8.02 -20.04
C LYS A 227 -11.82 -7.75 -21.52
N THR A 228 -12.82 -7.96 -22.37
CA THR A 228 -12.80 -7.47 -23.74
C THR A 228 -12.71 -5.93 -23.70
N HIS A 229 -11.82 -5.34 -24.48
CA HIS A 229 -11.62 -3.89 -24.52
C HIS A 229 -12.93 -3.14 -24.73
N SER A 230 -13.45 -2.49 -23.73
CA SER A 230 -14.38 -1.37 -23.91
C SER A 230 -13.53 -0.19 -24.40
N GLY A 231 -13.66 0.16 -25.67
CA GLY A 231 -12.88 1.22 -26.32
C GLY A 231 -13.22 2.63 -25.78
N GLN A 232 -13.06 2.86 -24.49
CA GLN A 232 -13.17 4.19 -23.90
C GLN A 232 -12.00 5.02 -24.38
N GLN A 233 -12.30 6.05 -25.17
CA GLN A 233 -11.29 7.01 -25.62
C GLN A 233 -10.92 7.96 -24.47
N ALA A 234 -9.62 8.05 -24.19
CA ALA A 234 -9.11 9.01 -23.21
C ALA A 234 -9.43 10.45 -23.65
N VAL A 235 -9.88 11.26 -22.70
CA VAL A 235 -10.00 12.71 -22.92
C VAL A 235 -8.62 13.24 -23.22
N LYS A 236 -8.45 13.93 -24.38
CA LYS A 236 -7.15 14.51 -24.72
C LYS A 236 -6.73 15.50 -23.62
N ALA A 237 -5.46 15.43 -23.22
CA ALA A 237 -4.85 16.41 -22.32
C ALA A 237 -4.77 17.77 -23.03
N SER A 238 -5.92 18.44 -23.14
CA SER A 238 -6.08 19.73 -23.82
C SER A 238 -6.18 20.86 -22.80
N GLY A 239 -5.94 22.08 -23.27
CA GLY A 239 -6.03 23.29 -22.45
C GLY A 239 -4.67 23.69 -21.84
N ARG A 240 -4.72 24.62 -20.87
CA ARG A 240 -3.55 25.10 -20.15
C ARG A 240 -2.95 23.98 -19.30
N LEU A 241 -1.64 23.74 -19.45
CA LEU A 241 -0.95 22.66 -18.74
C LEU A 241 -0.75 22.93 -17.24
N LEU A 242 -0.56 24.19 -16.85
CA LEU A 242 -0.29 24.56 -15.47
C LEU A 242 -1.44 25.37 -14.87
N PHE A 243 -1.76 25.10 -13.62
CA PHE A 243 -2.67 25.94 -12.83
C PHE A 243 -2.01 27.31 -12.50
N ASN A 244 -2.81 28.32 -12.16
CA ASN A 244 -2.31 29.64 -11.79
C ASN A 244 -2.13 29.79 -10.27
N PHE A 245 -1.48 30.90 -9.86
CA PHE A 245 -1.23 31.18 -8.45
C PHE A 245 -2.51 31.30 -7.60
N LYS A 246 -3.61 31.80 -8.16
CA LYS A 246 -4.91 31.89 -7.45
C LYS A 246 -5.49 30.50 -7.19
N GLU A 247 -5.40 29.60 -8.16
CA GLU A 247 -5.82 28.20 -8.03
C GLU A 247 -4.95 27.47 -7.00
N PHE A 248 -3.64 27.74 -6.95
CA PHE A 248 -2.74 27.22 -5.92
C PHE A 248 -3.13 27.72 -4.54
N CYS A 249 -3.29 29.02 -4.33
CA CYS A 249 -3.70 29.57 -3.03
C CYS A 249 -5.05 29.02 -2.54
N LEU A 250 -5.99 28.77 -3.46
CA LEU A 250 -7.29 28.16 -3.14
C LEU A 250 -7.14 26.74 -2.59
N THR A 251 -6.18 25.98 -3.11
CA THR A 251 -6.04 24.54 -2.79
C THR A 251 -4.94 24.26 -1.76
N PHE A 252 -4.03 25.19 -1.50
CA PHE A 252 -2.86 24.98 -0.64
C PHE A 252 -3.23 24.49 0.77
N PHE A 253 -4.14 25.17 1.46
CA PHE A 253 -4.55 24.75 2.81
C PHE A 253 -5.30 23.41 2.80
N THR A 254 -6.05 23.13 1.72
CA THR A 254 -6.67 21.82 1.49
C THR A 254 -5.59 20.72 1.39
N MET A 255 -4.54 20.94 0.58
CA MET A 255 -3.43 20.01 0.45
C MET A 255 -2.74 19.75 1.79
N VAL A 256 -2.42 20.80 2.56
CA VAL A 256 -1.73 20.66 3.85
C VAL A 256 -2.58 19.89 4.87
N ARG A 257 -3.85 20.27 5.05
CA ARG A 257 -4.75 19.56 5.98
C ARG A 257 -4.95 18.10 5.59
N SER A 258 -5.16 17.86 4.30
CA SER A 258 -5.35 16.52 3.77
C SER A 258 -4.07 15.68 3.87
N ALA A 259 -2.89 16.28 3.69
CA ALA A 259 -1.60 15.62 3.88
C ALA A 259 -1.42 15.17 5.34
N VAL A 260 -1.68 16.05 6.31
CA VAL A 260 -1.57 15.71 7.74
C VAL A 260 -2.56 14.60 8.11
N ALA A 261 -3.82 14.72 7.67
CA ALA A 261 -4.84 13.70 7.92
C ALA A 261 -4.48 12.36 7.25
N GLY A 262 -4.03 12.42 5.99
CA GLY A 262 -3.59 11.25 5.24
C GLY A 262 -2.40 10.54 5.89
N PHE A 263 -1.41 11.30 6.36
CA PHE A 263 -0.27 10.77 7.10
C PHE A 263 -0.71 10.02 8.36
N VAL A 264 -1.53 10.65 9.20
CA VAL A 264 -2.04 10.03 10.44
C VAL A 264 -2.84 8.76 10.14
N ILE A 265 -3.72 8.79 9.13
CA ILE A 265 -4.48 7.60 8.72
C ILE A 265 -3.55 6.51 8.18
N GLY A 266 -2.53 6.89 7.41
CA GLY A 266 -1.54 5.97 6.85
C GLY A 266 -0.70 5.24 7.90
N THR A 267 -0.48 5.85 9.09
CA THR A 267 0.23 5.17 10.19
C THR A 267 -0.59 4.08 10.87
N LEU A 268 -1.90 4.01 10.61
CA LEU A 268 -2.75 2.97 11.17
C LEU A 268 -2.68 1.72 10.28
N PRO A 269 -2.33 0.55 10.85
CA PRO A 269 -2.25 -0.69 10.08
C PRO A 269 -3.56 -0.98 9.34
N GLY A 270 -3.48 -1.26 8.04
CA GLY A 270 -4.64 -1.63 7.23
C GLY A 270 -5.59 -0.51 6.81
N ALA A 271 -5.46 0.72 7.33
CA ALA A 271 -6.32 1.85 6.94
C ALA A 271 -6.15 2.23 5.47
N GLY A 272 -4.92 2.26 5.00
CA GLY A 272 -4.57 2.48 3.60
C GLY A 272 -4.96 3.83 3.01
N ALA A 273 -4.47 4.06 1.81
CA ALA A 273 -4.65 5.32 1.08
C ALA A 273 -6.12 5.56 0.65
N THR A 274 -6.88 4.50 0.42
CA THR A 274 -8.30 4.61 0.02
C THR A 274 -9.15 5.31 1.07
N ILE A 275 -8.97 4.96 2.35
CA ILE A 275 -9.71 5.57 3.46
C ILE A 275 -9.26 7.03 3.65
N ALA A 276 -7.94 7.27 3.56
CA ALA A 276 -7.40 8.62 3.68
C ALA A 276 -7.97 9.55 2.60
N SER A 277 -7.99 9.13 1.35
CA SER A 277 -8.56 9.88 0.22
C SER A 277 -10.05 10.17 0.41
N ALA A 278 -10.84 9.15 0.80
CA ALA A 278 -12.27 9.31 0.98
C ALA A 278 -12.60 10.25 2.16
N MET A 279 -11.92 10.09 3.31
CA MET A 279 -12.17 10.90 4.50
C MET A 279 -11.82 12.36 4.27
N THR A 280 -10.70 12.64 3.63
CA THR A 280 -10.26 14.02 3.36
C THR A 280 -11.16 14.70 2.34
N TYR A 281 -11.56 14.00 1.27
CA TYR A 281 -12.56 14.50 0.32
C TYR A 281 -13.87 14.89 1.01
N MET A 282 -14.42 13.98 1.83
CA MET A 282 -15.67 14.24 2.56
C MET A 282 -15.55 15.36 3.58
N SER A 283 -14.39 15.49 4.24
CA SER A 283 -14.09 16.57 5.17
C SER A 283 -14.05 17.92 4.46
N GLU A 284 -13.30 18.02 3.35
CA GLU A 284 -13.21 19.26 2.58
C GLU A 284 -14.55 19.64 1.93
N LYS A 285 -15.32 18.66 1.46
CA LYS A 285 -16.69 18.89 0.96
C LYS A 285 -17.59 19.49 2.03
N ARG A 286 -17.55 18.98 3.26
CA ARG A 286 -18.34 19.51 4.39
C ARG A 286 -17.90 20.93 4.77
N MET A 287 -16.58 21.20 4.81
CA MET A 287 -16.06 22.53 5.12
C MET A 287 -16.38 23.56 4.04
N ALA A 288 -16.43 23.15 2.78
CA ALA A 288 -16.80 24.03 1.67
C ALA A 288 -18.29 24.40 1.66
N GLY A 289 -19.16 23.53 2.19
CA GLY A 289 -20.62 23.72 2.22
C GLY A 289 -21.18 24.01 0.82
N ASP A 290 -22.17 24.87 0.74
CA ASP A 290 -22.84 25.25 -0.52
C ASP A 290 -21.95 26.06 -1.48
N LYS A 291 -20.78 26.53 -1.01
CA LYS A 291 -19.80 27.24 -1.86
C LYS A 291 -18.90 26.31 -2.66
N GLY A 292 -18.95 25.00 -2.39
CA GLY A 292 -18.17 23.97 -3.08
C GLY A 292 -18.93 23.38 -4.26
N ARG A 293 -18.19 23.05 -5.33
CA ARG A 293 -18.71 22.35 -6.51
C ARG A 293 -18.19 20.91 -6.55
N PHE A 294 -18.07 20.26 -5.38
CA PHE A 294 -17.57 18.91 -5.22
C PHE A 294 -18.44 17.90 -5.99
N GLY A 295 -17.84 17.14 -6.88
CA GLY A 295 -18.48 16.24 -7.81
C GLY A 295 -18.66 16.81 -9.22
N ASP A 296 -18.47 18.14 -9.39
CA ASP A 296 -18.60 18.85 -10.67
C ASP A 296 -17.29 19.54 -11.11
N GLY A 297 -16.16 19.10 -10.57
CA GLY A 297 -14.83 19.64 -10.92
C GLY A 297 -14.36 20.75 -9.99
N ASP A 298 -14.52 20.59 -8.67
CA ASP A 298 -13.90 21.47 -7.69
C ASP A 298 -12.40 21.13 -7.53
N LEU A 299 -11.54 22.14 -7.63
CA LEU A 299 -10.09 21.96 -7.51
C LEU A 299 -9.69 21.42 -6.12
N ARG A 300 -10.42 21.77 -5.06
CA ARG A 300 -10.18 21.25 -3.71
C ARG A 300 -10.60 19.80 -3.60
N GLY A 301 -11.68 19.40 -4.33
CA GLY A 301 -12.14 18.01 -4.41
C GLY A 301 -11.14 17.09 -5.14
N LEU A 302 -10.30 17.66 -6.01
CA LEU A 302 -9.18 16.96 -6.62
C LEU A 302 -7.94 16.97 -5.71
N ALA A 303 -7.60 18.11 -5.11
CA ALA A 303 -6.37 18.29 -4.35
C ALA A 303 -6.37 17.51 -3.02
N ALA A 304 -7.53 17.40 -2.35
CA ALA A 304 -7.64 16.73 -1.05
C ALA A 304 -7.30 15.24 -1.10
N PRO A 305 -7.96 14.41 -1.93
CA PRO A 305 -7.67 12.99 -2.00
C PRO A 305 -6.24 12.71 -2.49
N GLU A 306 -5.72 13.50 -3.41
CA GLU A 306 -4.37 13.32 -3.95
C GLU A 306 -3.27 13.58 -2.91
N ALA A 307 -3.40 14.66 -2.14
CA ALA A 307 -2.46 14.94 -1.05
C ALA A 307 -2.55 13.87 0.05
N ALA A 308 -3.76 13.44 0.41
CA ALA A 308 -3.97 12.42 1.44
C ALA A 308 -3.50 11.03 1.00
N ASN A 309 -3.73 10.65 -0.27
CA ASN A 309 -3.29 9.39 -0.85
C ASN A 309 -1.77 9.21 -0.68
N ASN A 310 -1.02 10.13 -1.23
CA ASN A 310 0.44 10.07 -1.21
C ASN A 310 1.01 10.24 0.21
N ALA A 311 0.38 11.07 1.04
CA ALA A 311 0.76 11.18 2.45
C ALA A 311 0.52 9.88 3.22
N SER A 312 -0.58 9.18 2.95
CA SER A 312 -0.89 7.87 3.54
C SER A 312 0.10 6.80 3.09
N ALA A 313 0.49 6.81 1.82
CA ALA A 313 1.51 5.90 1.30
C ALA A 313 2.83 6.03 2.06
N CYS A 314 3.35 7.25 2.24
CA CYS A 314 4.54 7.51 3.06
C CYS A 314 4.31 7.14 4.53
N GLY A 315 3.14 7.49 5.10
CA GLY A 315 2.78 7.18 6.51
C GLY A 315 2.76 5.68 6.80
N SER A 316 2.35 4.86 5.83
CA SER A 316 2.28 3.40 5.97
C SER A 316 3.66 2.71 6.12
N LEU A 317 4.74 3.42 5.81
CA LEU A 317 6.11 2.95 6.05
C LEU A 317 6.49 2.98 7.54
N ILE A 318 5.84 3.83 8.36
CA ILE A 318 6.17 3.93 9.79
C ILE A 318 5.92 2.60 10.51
N PRO A 319 4.70 2.03 10.55
CA PRO A 319 4.49 0.76 11.22
C PRO A 319 5.33 -0.37 10.63
N MET A 320 5.59 -0.34 9.32
CA MET A 320 6.46 -1.31 8.64
C MET A 320 7.89 -1.26 9.21
N LEU A 321 8.49 -0.09 9.30
CA LEU A 321 9.88 0.07 9.73
C LEU A 321 10.04 -0.07 11.26
N THR A 322 9.06 0.44 12.03
CA THR A 322 9.19 0.53 13.49
C THR A 322 8.64 -0.65 14.25
N LEU A 323 7.59 -1.29 13.75
CA LEU A 323 6.87 -2.38 14.41
C LEU A 323 6.96 -3.70 13.62
N GLY A 324 7.46 -3.66 12.38
CA GLY A 324 7.41 -4.83 11.49
C GLY A 324 5.99 -5.22 11.05
N VAL A 325 5.02 -4.32 11.23
CA VAL A 325 3.62 -4.55 10.86
C VAL A 325 3.27 -3.70 9.64
N PRO A 326 2.73 -4.27 8.57
CA PRO A 326 2.44 -3.50 7.37
C PRO A 326 1.29 -2.50 7.59
N GLY A 327 1.48 -1.26 7.16
CA GLY A 327 0.45 -0.22 7.15
C GLY A 327 -0.53 -0.35 5.98
N SER A 328 -0.11 -1.02 4.90
CA SER A 328 -0.89 -1.21 3.67
C SER A 328 -0.53 -2.53 3.00
N GLY A 329 -1.32 -2.95 1.99
CA GLY A 329 -0.98 -4.13 1.18
C GLY A 329 0.37 -3.99 0.47
N THR A 330 0.74 -2.78 0.05
CA THR A 330 2.03 -2.52 -0.61
C THR A 330 3.20 -2.65 0.38
N THR A 331 3.06 -2.11 1.59
CA THR A 331 4.08 -2.26 2.63
C THR A 331 4.18 -3.70 3.13
N ALA A 332 3.11 -4.52 3.03
CA ALA A 332 3.20 -5.96 3.26
C ALA A 332 4.17 -6.61 2.25
N VAL A 333 4.09 -6.25 0.96
CA VAL A 333 5.04 -6.72 -0.05
C VAL A 333 6.47 -6.24 0.25
N MET A 334 6.64 -5.01 0.75
CA MET A 334 7.94 -4.49 1.13
C MET A 334 8.54 -5.20 2.38
N ILE A 335 7.70 -5.66 3.33
CA ILE A 335 8.15 -6.54 4.43
C ILE A 335 8.70 -7.83 3.86
N GLY A 336 8.01 -8.44 2.90
CA GLY A 336 8.52 -9.63 2.21
C GLY A 336 9.84 -9.38 1.46
N ALA A 337 10.06 -8.16 0.96
CA ALA A 337 11.36 -7.79 0.41
C ALA A 337 12.46 -7.81 1.49
N LEU A 338 12.20 -7.24 2.67
CA LEU A 338 13.14 -7.27 3.79
C LEU A 338 13.48 -8.71 4.20
N THR A 339 12.47 -9.59 4.29
CA THR A 339 12.70 -11.01 4.63
C THR A 339 13.51 -11.76 3.58
N LEU A 340 13.34 -11.47 2.28
CA LEU A 340 14.17 -12.04 1.22
C LEU A 340 15.65 -11.68 1.36
N TYR A 341 15.93 -10.50 1.89
CA TYR A 341 17.29 -10.04 2.20
C TYR A 341 17.76 -10.44 3.62
N ASN A 342 17.03 -11.35 4.31
CA ASN A 342 17.29 -11.76 5.69
C ASN A 342 17.33 -10.58 6.68
N ILE A 343 16.55 -9.54 6.43
CA ILE A 343 16.42 -8.36 7.27
C ILE A 343 15.11 -8.44 8.03
N THR A 344 15.18 -8.48 9.35
CA THR A 344 14.00 -8.50 10.21
C THR A 344 13.44 -7.08 10.38
N PRO A 345 12.20 -6.79 9.92
CA PRO A 345 11.57 -5.50 10.15
C PRO A 345 11.25 -5.30 11.63
N GLY A 346 11.29 -4.06 12.09
CA GLY A 346 10.98 -3.74 13.48
C GLY A 346 11.93 -2.71 14.09
N PRO A 347 11.84 -2.44 15.40
CA PRO A 347 12.52 -1.33 16.04
C PRO A 347 14.05 -1.42 15.97
N LEU A 348 14.61 -2.62 16.03
CA LEU A 348 16.06 -2.85 15.95
C LEU A 348 16.64 -2.56 14.57
N LEU A 349 15.79 -2.47 13.53
CA LEU A 349 16.21 -2.18 12.17
C LEU A 349 16.92 -0.83 12.07
N PHE A 350 16.50 0.15 12.87
CA PHE A 350 17.13 1.49 12.92
C PHE A 350 18.57 1.47 13.41
N GLU A 351 18.91 0.50 14.27
CA GLU A 351 20.25 0.33 14.85
C GLU A 351 21.11 -0.64 14.04
N GLN A 352 20.52 -1.75 13.59
CA GLN A 352 21.26 -2.82 12.90
C GLN A 352 21.52 -2.52 11.42
N GLN A 353 20.60 -1.79 10.76
CA GLN A 353 20.66 -1.52 9.31
C GLN A 353 20.30 -0.04 9.03
N PRO A 354 21.06 0.94 9.61
CA PRO A 354 20.74 2.35 9.43
C PRO A 354 20.77 2.82 7.98
N ASP A 355 21.69 2.30 7.15
CA ASP A 355 21.78 2.64 5.73
C ASP A 355 20.53 2.25 4.95
N VAL A 356 19.94 1.10 5.27
CA VAL A 356 18.70 0.61 4.66
C VAL A 356 17.54 1.52 5.02
N VAL A 357 17.37 1.83 6.31
CA VAL A 357 16.25 2.65 6.81
C VAL A 357 16.35 4.08 6.35
N TRP A 358 17.50 4.71 6.63
CA TRP A 358 17.68 6.13 6.34
C TRP A 358 17.88 6.40 4.85
N GLY A 359 18.49 5.44 4.11
CA GLY A 359 18.55 5.46 2.66
C GLY A 359 17.15 5.41 2.04
N LEU A 360 16.28 4.53 2.55
CA LEU A 360 14.87 4.49 2.14
C LEU A 360 14.15 5.82 2.45
N ILE A 361 14.26 6.35 3.67
CA ILE A 361 13.60 7.61 4.07
C ILE A 361 14.10 8.78 3.22
N ALA A 362 15.42 8.91 3.01
CA ALA A 362 15.97 9.95 2.15
C ALA A 362 15.53 9.81 0.69
N SER A 363 15.42 8.57 0.19
CA SER A 363 14.95 8.29 -1.16
C SER A 363 13.51 8.75 -1.42
N LEU A 364 12.67 8.83 -0.39
CA LEU A 364 11.31 9.38 -0.53
C LEU A 364 11.33 10.86 -0.93
N PHE A 365 12.24 11.67 -0.37
CA PHE A 365 12.39 13.07 -0.79
C PHE A 365 12.84 13.17 -2.25
N ILE A 366 13.88 12.41 -2.62
CA ILE A 366 14.43 12.39 -3.97
C ILE A 366 13.40 11.86 -4.98
N GLY A 367 12.76 10.73 -4.65
CA GLY A 367 11.74 10.09 -5.49
C GLY A 367 10.55 11.02 -5.75
N ASN A 368 10.11 11.79 -4.76
CA ASN A 368 9.03 12.76 -4.94
C ASN A 368 9.42 13.92 -5.87
N VAL A 369 10.67 14.42 -5.78
CA VAL A 369 11.17 15.42 -6.72
C VAL A 369 11.24 14.84 -8.13
N ILE A 370 11.78 13.63 -8.29
CA ILE A 370 11.83 12.93 -9.58
C ILE A 370 10.41 12.78 -10.16
N LEU A 371 9.46 12.33 -9.34
CA LEU A 371 8.07 12.11 -9.77
C LEU A 371 7.39 13.42 -10.20
N LEU A 372 7.58 14.51 -9.45
CA LEU A 372 7.03 15.81 -9.82
C LEU A 372 7.60 16.30 -11.15
N VAL A 373 8.95 16.29 -11.27
CA VAL A 373 9.67 16.76 -12.47
C VAL A 373 9.34 15.89 -13.67
N MET A 374 9.13 14.59 -13.48
CA MET A 374 8.82 13.66 -14.56
C MET A 374 7.35 13.75 -15.00
N ASN A 375 6.43 13.78 -14.05
CA ASN A 375 4.99 13.66 -14.34
C ASN A 375 4.39 14.89 -15.02
N ILE A 376 4.89 16.11 -14.77
CA ILE A 376 4.36 17.32 -15.39
C ILE A 376 4.72 17.39 -16.88
N PRO A 377 5.99 17.33 -17.32
CA PRO A 377 6.33 17.42 -18.73
C PRO A 377 5.98 16.18 -19.53
N LEU A 378 6.00 14.98 -18.92
CA LEU A 378 5.73 13.72 -19.61
C LEU A 378 4.24 13.33 -19.62
N VAL A 379 3.33 14.19 -19.17
CA VAL A 379 1.87 13.93 -19.21
C VAL A 379 1.42 13.46 -20.60
N GLY A 380 1.93 14.08 -21.69
CA GLY A 380 1.60 13.66 -23.05
C GLY A 380 2.10 12.26 -23.41
N LEU A 381 3.24 11.82 -22.87
CA LEU A 381 3.76 10.48 -23.02
C LEU A 381 2.88 9.48 -22.26
N PHE A 382 2.64 9.74 -20.97
CA PHE A 382 1.83 8.86 -20.13
C PHE A 382 0.38 8.73 -20.62
N SER A 383 -0.22 9.80 -21.15
CA SER A 383 -1.55 9.72 -21.75
C SER A 383 -1.59 8.82 -23.01
N ARG A 384 -0.50 8.74 -23.79
CA ARG A 384 -0.40 7.79 -24.91
C ARG A 384 -0.23 6.34 -24.43
N MET A 385 0.42 6.13 -23.29
CA MET A 385 0.63 4.79 -22.72
C MET A 385 -0.68 4.15 -22.22
N LEU A 386 -1.71 4.96 -21.92
CA LEU A 386 -3.06 4.46 -21.65
C LEU A 386 -3.68 3.67 -22.83
N ALA A 387 -3.16 3.87 -24.03
CA ALA A 387 -3.63 3.19 -25.24
C ALA A 387 -2.87 1.87 -25.52
N VAL A 388 -1.92 1.45 -24.65
CA VAL A 388 -1.18 0.19 -24.84
C VAL A 388 -2.17 -0.99 -24.69
N PRO A 389 -2.28 -1.84 -25.71
CA PRO A 389 -3.26 -2.92 -25.72
C PRO A 389 -2.84 -4.08 -24.83
N ASN A 390 -3.84 -4.80 -24.29
CA ASN A 390 -3.62 -5.94 -23.40
C ASN A 390 -2.73 -7.03 -24.00
N TRP A 391 -2.75 -7.21 -25.35
CA TRP A 391 -1.91 -8.20 -26.01
C TRP A 391 -0.40 -7.93 -25.88
N VAL A 392 0.01 -6.70 -25.54
CA VAL A 392 1.40 -6.36 -25.19
C VAL A 392 1.63 -6.48 -23.67
N LEU A 393 0.68 -6.00 -22.87
CA LEU A 393 0.82 -5.97 -21.41
C LEU A 393 0.82 -7.38 -20.81
N VAL A 394 -0.10 -8.23 -21.22
CA VAL A 394 -0.24 -9.59 -20.66
C VAL A 394 1.03 -10.43 -20.84
N PRO A 395 1.62 -10.54 -22.06
CA PRO A 395 2.89 -11.25 -22.20
C PRO A 395 4.05 -10.64 -21.42
N ALA A 396 4.15 -9.31 -21.37
CA ALA A 396 5.20 -8.61 -20.64
C ALA A 396 5.13 -8.92 -19.12
N ILE A 397 3.95 -8.79 -18.51
CA ILE A 397 3.75 -9.11 -17.10
C ILE A 397 4.01 -10.60 -16.85
N THR A 398 3.55 -11.49 -17.74
CA THR A 398 3.76 -12.93 -17.60
C THR A 398 5.24 -13.29 -17.59
N VAL A 399 6.01 -12.76 -18.55
CA VAL A 399 7.45 -13.04 -18.63
C VAL A 399 8.18 -12.52 -17.40
N ILE A 400 7.91 -11.29 -16.96
CA ILE A 400 8.52 -10.71 -15.75
C ILE A 400 8.19 -11.56 -14.53
N SER A 401 6.93 -11.99 -14.38
CA SER A 401 6.47 -12.82 -13.27
C SER A 401 7.17 -14.19 -13.26
N MET A 402 7.25 -14.85 -14.42
CA MET A 402 7.91 -16.15 -14.53
C MET A 402 9.42 -16.07 -14.24
N VAL A 403 10.10 -15.11 -14.85
CA VAL A 403 11.54 -14.89 -14.61
C VAL A 403 11.78 -14.57 -13.13
N GLY A 404 10.95 -13.69 -12.55
CA GLY A 404 11.07 -13.29 -11.15
C GLY A 404 10.92 -14.48 -10.18
N VAL A 405 9.88 -15.28 -10.33
CA VAL A 405 9.65 -16.46 -9.46
C VAL A 405 10.73 -17.50 -9.67
N TYR A 406 11.10 -17.79 -10.91
CA TYR A 406 12.14 -18.79 -11.22
C TYR A 406 13.51 -18.40 -10.65
N SER A 407 13.81 -17.09 -10.58
CA SER A 407 15.09 -16.59 -10.05
C SER A 407 15.27 -16.82 -8.55
N VAL A 408 14.20 -17.11 -7.79
CA VAL A 408 14.29 -17.31 -6.33
C VAL A 408 14.88 -18.69 -5.99
N HIS A 409 14.32 -19.77 -6.56
CA HIS A 409 14.77 -21.15 -6.24
C HIS A 409 15.12 -21.99 -7.47
N SER A 410 14.94 -21.46 -8.68
CA SER A 410 15.17 -22.17 -9.94
C SER A 410 14.36 -23.48 -10.08
N THR A 411 13.15 -23.53 -9.49
CA THR A 411 12.29 -24.73 -9.53
C THR A 411 11.05 -24.52 -10.41
N THR A 412 10.71 -25.56 -11.19
CA THR A 412 9.45 -25.57 -11.96
C THR A 412 8.23 -25.66 -11.07
N PHE A 413 8.37 -26.26 -9.89
CA PHE A 413 7.29 -26.37 -8.90
C PHE A 413 6.76 -25.00 -8.50
N ASP A 414 7.64 -24.03 -8.26
CA ASP A 414 7.27 -22.67 -7.88
C ASP A 414 6.45 -21.96 -8.95
N LEU A 415 6.76 -22.21 -10.24
CA LEU A 415 5.96 -21.68 -11.34
C LEU A 415 4.55 -22.29 -11.38
N VAL A 416 4.43 -23.60 -11.16
CA VAL A 416 3.12 -24.28 -11.10
C VAL A 416 2.32 -23.77 -9.90
N LEU A 417 2.96 -23.63 -8.75
CA LEU A 417 2.34 -23.11 -7.53
C LEU A 417 1.88 -21.67 -7.73
N MET A 418 2.71 -20.82 -8.35
CA MET A 418 2.37 -19.43 -8.70
C MET A 418 1.10 -19.37 -9.57
N VAL A 419 1.01 -20.21 -10.60
CA VAL A 419 -0.18 -20.26 -11.47
C VAL A 419 -1.41 -20.76 -10.70
N GLY A 420 -1.26 -21.80 -9.87
CA GLY A 420 -2.34 -22.31 -9.03
C GLY A 420 -2.88 -21.26 -8.06
N LEU A 421 -1.99 -20.54 -7.37
CA LEU A 421 -2.36 -19.43 -6.49
C LEU A 421 -2.99 -18.27 -7.29
N GLY A 422 -2.53 -18.04 -8.51
CA GLY A 422 -3.09 -17.03 -9.40
C GLY A 422 -4.53 -17.34 -9.82
N VAL A 423 -4.82 -18.58 -10.19
CA VAL A 423 -6.19 -19.04 -10.48
C VAL A 423 -7.06 -18.92 -9.23
N PHE A 424 -6.55 -19.33 -8.08
CA PHE A 424 -7.27 -19.19 -6.81
C PHE A 424 -7.53 -17.71 -6.47
N GLY A 425 -6.55 -16.83 -6.65
CA GLY A 425 -6.70 -15.38 -6.48
C GLY A 425 -7.74 -14.77 -7.42
N TYR A 426 -7.76 -15.21 -8.69
CA TYR A 426 -8.78 -14.81 -9.65
C TYR A 426 -10.20 -15.19 -9.18
N LEU A 427 -10.39 -16.42 -8.68
CA LEU A 427 -11.68 -16.87 -8.13
C LEU A 427 -12.08 -16.05 -6.89
N LEU A 428 -11.14 -15.79 -5.98
CA LEU A 428 -11.38 -14.95 -4.81
C LEU A 428 -11.82 -13.53 -5.19
N ARG A 429 -11.19 -12.93 -6.21
CA ARG A 429 -11.58 -11.60 -6.74
C ARG A 429 -12.98 -11.62 -7.34
N LYS A 430 -13.37 -12.68 -8.06
CA LYS A 430 -14.72 -12.86 -8.56
C LYS A 430 -15.76 -12.96 -7.45
N LEU A 431 -15.37 -13.49 -6.32
CA LEU A 431 -16.19 -13.57 -5.11
C LEU A 431 -16.08 -12.33 -4.21
N ASP A 432 -15.41 -11.26 -4.68
CA ASP A 432 -15.17 -10.00 -3.96
C ASP A 432 -14.41 -10.18 -2.62
N PHE A 433 -13.44 -11.07 -2.55
CA PHE A 433 -12.51 -11.16 -1.43
C PHE A 433 -11.34 -10.19 -1.62
N PRO A 434 -10.95 -9.41 -0.60
CA PRO A 434 -9.81 -8.50 -0.70
C PRO A 434 -8.50 -9.27 -0.55
N LEU A 435 -7.73 -9.39 -1.65
CA LEU A 435 -6.45 -10.10 -1.65
C LEU A 435 -5.39 -9.43 -0.77
N SER A 436 -5.47 -8.12 -0.55
CA SER A 436 -4.58 -7.40 0.38
C SER A 436 -4.68 -7.92 1.82
N ALA A 437 -5.89 -8.28 2.26
CA ALA A 437 -6.08 -8.88 3.58
C ALA A 437 -5.51 -10.30 3.66
N LEU A 438 -5.59 -11.08 2.57
CA LEU A 438 -4.99 -12.41 2.49
C LEU A 438 -3.46 -12.32 2.61
N ILE A 439 -2.83 -11.42 1.86
CA ILE A 439 -1.38 -11.22 1.93
C ILE A 439 -0.95 -10.73 3.31
N LEU A 440 -1.72 -9.82 3.92
CA LEU A 440 -1.43 -9.39 5.29
C LEU A 440 -1.48 -10.58 6.27
N GLY A 441 -2.52 -11.42 6.17
CA GLY A 441 -2.62 -12.63 6.98
C GLY A 441 -1.43 -13.57 6.75
N PHE A 442 -1.00 -13.75 5.51
CA PHE A 442 0.16 -14.56 5.17
C PHE A 442 1.45 -14.03 5.82
N VAL A 443 1.74 -12.73 5.65
CA VAL A 443 2.94 -12.08 6.22
C VAL A 443 2.95 -12.11 7.74
N LEU A 444 1.80 -11.86 8.36
CA LEU A 444 1.70 -11.85 9.82
C LEU A 444 1.66 -13.27 10.42
N GLY A 445 1.37 -14.30 9.62
CA GLY A 445 1.12 -15.66 10.12
C GLY A 445 2.28 -16.24 10.91
N GLU A 446 3.46 -16.26 10.32
CA GLU A 446 4.68 -16.74 10.96
C GLU A 446 5.03 -15.89 12.19
N MET A 447 4.99 -14.57 12.05
CA MET A 447 5.28 -13.66 13.16
C MET A 447 4.31 -13.82 14.33
N MET A 448 3.01 -14.04 14.05
CA MET A 448 2.00 -14.28 15.06
C MET A 448 2.26 -15.59 15.81
N GLU A 449 2.56 -16.67 15.08
CA GLU A 449 2.86 -17.96 15.66
C GLU A 449 4.09 -17.89 16.57
N ASP A 450 5.18 -17.32 16.09
CA ASP A 450 6.43 -17.17 16.84
C ASP A 450 6.25 -16.35 18.10
N ASN A 451 5.59 -15.19 18.00
CA ASN A 451 5.39 -14.32 19.15
C ASN A 451 4.43 -14.96 20.18
N LEU A 452 3.37 -15.67 19.74
CA LEU A 452 2.49 -16.41 20.65
C LEU A 452 3.26 -17.48 21.40
N ARG A 453 4.07 -18.29 20.69
CA ARG A 453 4.87 -19.36 21.28
C ARG A 453 5.89 -18.82 22.29
N ARG A 454 6.59 -17.75 21.94
CA ARG A 454 7.54 -17.07 22.84
C ARG A 454 6.83 -16.52 24.09
N ALA A 455 5.68 -15.87 23.93
CA ALA A 455 4.88 -15.35 25.04
C ALA A 455 4.42 -16.48 25.98
N LEU A 456 3.92 -17.60 25.43
CA LEU A 456 3.52 -18.76 26.20
C LEU A 456 4.70 -19.45 26.89
N SER A 457 5.85 -19.53 26.25
CA SER A 457 7.08 -20.06 26.85
C SER A 457 7.50 -19.24 28.06
N ILE A 458 7.50 -17.90 27.97
CA ILE A 458 7.81 -16.99 29.07
C ILE A 458 6.84 -17.16 30.24
N SER A 459 5.56 -17.40 29.95
CA SER A 459 4.51 -17.52 30.97
C SER A 459 4.26 -18.95 31.47
N ASN A 460 5.10 -19.93 31.08
CA ASN A 460 4.89 -21.34 31.36
C ASN A 460 3.50 -21.85 30.92
N GLY A 461 3.08 -21.48 29.71
CA GLY A 461 1.82 -21.87 29.10
C GLY A 461 0.58 -21.09 29.56
N LYS A 462 0.73 -20.05 30.38
CA LYS A 462 -0.39 -19.25 30.88
C LYS A 462 -0.81 -18.17 29.88
N LEU A 463 -2.04 -18.26 29.37
CA LEU A 463 -2.62 -17.25 28.45
C LEU A 463 -2.76 -15.85 29.09
N GLY A 464 -2.72 -15.75 30.43
CA GLY A 464 -2.84 -14.48 31.16
C GLY A 464 -1.81 -13.42 30.75
N ILE A 465 -0.67 -13.82 30.17
CA ILE A 465 0.37 -12.91 29.66
C ILE A 465 -0.18 -11.98 28.55
N LEU A 466 -1.17 -12.44 27.79
CA LEU A 466 -1.78 -11.66 26.71
C LEU A 466 -2.64 -10.49 27.21
N TRP A 467 -2.94 -10.44 28.52
CA TRP A 467 -3.68 -9.36 29.19
C TRP A 467 -2.87 -8.76 30.36
N GLY A 468 -1.60 -9.12 30.49
CA GLY A 468 -0.79 -8.81 31.67
C GLY A 468 -0.19 -7.40 31.66
N SER A 469 -0.11 -6.72 30.53
CA SER A 469 0.50 -5.39 30.42
C SER A 469 -0.50 -4.30 30.04
N PRO A 470 -0.23 -3.03 30.42
CA PRO A 470 -1.06 -1.90 29.98
C PRO A 470 -1.13 -1.77 28.46
N ILE A 471 -0.04 -2.12 27.75
CA ILE A 471 0.04 -2.05 26.29
C ILE A 471 -0.91 -3.09 25.67
N THR A 472 -0.86 -4.35 26.13
CA THR A 472 -1.78 -5.38 25.63
C THR A 472 -3.23 -5.05 25.90
N LEU A 473 -3.55 -4.52 27.09
CA LEU A 473 -4.92 -4.06 27.41
C LEU A 473 -5.41 -2.94 26.49
N ALA A 474 -4.55 -1.95 26.23
CA ALA A 474 -4.87 -0.87 25.29
C ALA A 474 -5.11 -1.39 23.86
N LEU A 475 -4.26 -2.31 23.38
CA LEU A 475 -4.39 -2.93 22.06
C LEU A 475 -5.67 -3.78 21.96
N TRP A 476 -6.03 -4.54 23.02
CA TRP A 476 -7.30 -5.26 23.05
C TRP A 476 -8.50 -4.33 23.04
N ALA A 477 -8.47 -3.23 23.81
CA ALA A 477 -9.55 -2.25 23.81
C ALA A 477 -9.74 -1.63 22.42
N LEU A 478 -8.64 -1.28 21.74
CA LEU A 478 -8.66 -0.79 20.37
C LEU A 478 -9.20 -1.86 19.40
N THR A 479 -8.78 -3.11 19.53
CA THR A 479 -9.26 -4.23 18.70
C THR A 479 -10.76 -4.42 18.82
N VAL A 480 -11.29 -4.44 20.04
CA VAL A 480 -12.73 -4.57 20.31
C VAL A 480 -13.48 -3.37 19.75
N ALA A 481 -12.96 -2.15 19.93
CA ALA A 481 -13.57 -0.95 19.37
C ALA A 481 -13.66 -1.00 17.85
N MET A 482 -12.59 -1.46 17.16
CA MET A 482 -12.57 -1.60 15.71
C MET A 482 -13.55 -2.66 15.20
N LEU A 483 -13.61 -3.83 15.83
CA LEU A 483 -14.55 -4.89 15.46
C LEU A 483 -16.01 -4.54 15.76
N ALA A 484 -16.27 -3.75 16.79
CA ALA A 484 -17.62 -3.28 17.16
C ALA A 484 -18.13 -2.15 16.26
N MET A 485 -17.23 -1.38 15.61
CA MET A 485 -17.57 -0.19 14.84
C MET A 485 -18.57 -0.46 13.68
N PRO A 486 -18.43 -1.51 12.84
CA PRO A 486 -19.43 -1.80 11.81
C PRO A 486 -20.81 -2.08 12.39
N GLY A 487 -20.90 -2.88 13.45
CA GLY A 487 -22.16 -3.16 14.15
C GLY A 487 -22.81 -1.93 14.74
N LEU A 488 -22.01 -1.06 15.36
CA LEU A 488 -22.47 0.20 15.93
C LEU A 488 -22.99 1.16 14.84
N ARG A 489 -22.28 1.27 13.70
CA ARG A 489 -22.73 2.06 12.52
C ARG A 489 -24.05 1.52 11.98
N TRP A 490 -24.20 0.21 11.84
CA TRP A 490 -25.45 -0.42 11.40
C TRP A 490 -26.60 -0.14 12.37
N TYR A 491 -26.38 -0.28 13.69
CA TYR A 491 -27.37 0.00 14.72
C TYR A 491 -27.82 1.46 14.71
N LEU A 492 -26.88 2.40 14.62
CA LEU A 492 -27.17 3.83 14.57
C LEU A 492 -27.91 4.23 13.29
N LYS A 493 -27.58 3.61 12.14
CA LYS A 493 -28.27 3.84 10.87
C LYS A 493 -29.72 3.34 10.94
N ARG A 494 -29.94 2.17 11.52
CA ARG A 494 -31.28 1.60 11.72
C ARG A 494 -32.14 2.44 12.64
N ARG A 495 -31.55 2.95 13.72
CA ARG A 495 -32.26 3.84 14.69
C ARG A 495 -32.66 5.17 14.05
N ARG A 496 -31.83 5.73 13.18
CA ARG A 496 -32.16 6.96 12.42
C ARG A 496 -33.22 6.74 11.36
N GLY A 497 -33.23 5.60 10.69
CA GLY A 497 -34.30 5.23 9.74
C GLY A 497 -35.65 5.10 10.42
N ASN A 498 -35.70 4.44 11.55
CA ASN A 498 -36.95 4.27 12.31
C ASN A 498 -37.49 5.59 12.89
N VAL A 499 -36.65 6.60 13.13
CA VAL A 499 -37.09 7.93 13.60
C VAL A 499 -37.71 8.75 12.46
N VAL A 500 -37.21 8.58 11.23
CA VAL A 500 -37.77 9.25 10.03
C VAL A 500 -39.11 8.64 9.62
N GLU A 501 -39.28 7.30 9.72
CA GLU A 501 -40.58 6.63 9.46
C GLU A 501 -41.62 6.91 10.58
N ALA A 502 -41.20 7.22 11.79
CA ALA A 502 -42.12 7.56 12.89
C ALA A 502 -42.57 9.04 12.89
N GLN A 503 -41.96 9.88 12.03
CA GLN A 503 -42.29 11.30 11.86
C GLN A 503 -42.96 11.60 10.51
N ALA A 504 -43.13 10.61 9.63
CA ALA A 504 -43.90 10.66 8.39
C ALA A 504 -45.26 9.96 8.57
#